data_16be6dec57b0b9426e608ca40c90719c
#
_entry.id   16be6dec57b0b9426e608ca40c90719c
#
_cell.length_a   1.000
_cell.length_b   1.000
_cell.length_c   1.000
_cell.angle_alpha   90.00
_cell.angle_beta   90.00
_cell.angle_gamma   90.00
#
_symmetry.space_group_name_H-M   'P 1'
#
loop_
_entity.id
_entity.type
_entity.pdbx_description
1 polymer ?
#
loop_
_entity_poly.entity_id
_entity_poly.type
_entity_poly.pdbx_seq_one_letter_code
_entity_poly.pdbx_strand_id
1 'polypeptide(L)'
;MLKHLLAATALTVIVASPLAAQTAPSPSEQYEGLREEVWQDMLDAYPTLATSVGDRRGDGKLGDLSIEGYEEDMAENRAILARLDAIDKDALPEDLRVDYAVLHRSLADYLEGAQFDQDRYILFTNRGGWFSALASLPYSSPFFTLADYESYVGRLEAFSPYNADGISRSREAVARGLTQACGPMEGFEDQITGQIADSAEESDFWQPFAKKPANISDADWAALQSRAKAAIDNVVFPGLRDFVSFYEDEYAPKCRDGLPGISQTEGGAEYYDHLVHSFTTTDMSADEVHQLGLSEVARIRAEMEQVAADSGFDSREVFIEHLRTDPQYY
;
A
#
# COMPACT_ATOMS: atom_id res chain seq x y z
N MET A 1 -52.25 21.45 78.34
CA MET A 1 -50.84 21.13 78.10
C MET A 1 -50.62 21.21 76.59
N LEU A 2 -50.08 22.33 76.17
CA LEU A 2 -49.88 22.64 74.73
C LEU A 2 -48.43 22.37 74.39
N LYS A 3 -48.15 21.45 73.47
CA LYS A 3 -46.78 21.19 72.92
C LYS A 3 -46.64 21.88 71.59
N HIS A 4 -45.78 22.88 71.55
CA HIS A 4 -45.37 23.57 70.33
C HIS A 4 -44.47 22.65 69.50
N LEU A 5 -44.81 22.41 68.24
CA LEU A 5 -43.93 21.86 67.21
C LEU A 5 -43.30 23.03 66.46
N LEU A 6 -41.97 23.14 66.53
CA LEU A 6 -41.17 24.04 65.72
C LEU A 6 -40.79 23.23 64.43
N ALA A 7 -41.27 23.68 63.26
CA ALA A 7 -40.86 23.19 62.00
C ALA A 7 -39.62 24.02 61.51
N ALA A 8 -38.46 23.36 61.40
CA ALA A 8 -37.26 23.94 60.83
C ALA A 8 -37.27 23.71 59.29
N THR A 9 -37.47 24.77 58.54
CA THR A 9 -37.37 24.74 57.06
C THR A 9 -35.89 24.87 56.68
N ALA A 10 -35.32 23.80 56.23
CA ALA A 10 -33.96 23.81 55.64
C ALA A 10 -34.02 24.35 54.18
N LEU A 11 -33.43 25.51 53.99
CA LEU A 11 -33.25 26.13 52.65
C LEU A 11 -32.07 25.48 51.98
N THR A 12 -32.33 24.58 51.01
CA THR A 12 -31.27 23.97 50.19
C THR A 12 -30.89 24.96 49.10
N VAL A 13 -29.73 25.60 49.25
CA VAL A 13 -29.13 26.42 48.18
C VAL A 13 -28.52 25.50 47.15
N ILE A 14 -29.17 25.37 46.00
CA ILE A 14 -28.59 24.68 44.82
C ILE A 14 -27.59 25.66 44.21
N VAL A 15 -26.30 25.42 44.46
CA VAL A 15 -25.22 26.08 43.75
C VAL A 15 -25.15 25.43 42.33
N ALA A 16 -25.76 26.11 41.36
CA ALA A 16 -25.57 25.74 39.95
C ALA A 16 -24.12 26.08 39.58
N SER A 17 -23.28 25.05 39.48
CA SER A 17 -21.97 25.18 38.84
C SER A 17 -22.18 25.62 37.39
N PRO A 18 -21.50 26.65 36.88
CA PRO A 18 -21.58 26.99 35.47
C PRO A 18 -21.04 25.80 34.68
N LEU A 19 -21.90 25.20 33.87
CA LEU A 19 -21.48 24.27 32.84
C LEU A 19 -20.56 25.08 31.91
N ALA A 20 -19.24 24.84 31.98
CA ALA A 20 -18.32 25.46 31.06
C ALA A 20 -18.77 25.03 29.64
N ALA A 21 -19.26 26.00 28.88
CA ALA A 21 -19.55 25.76 27.46
C ALA A 21 -18.23 25.31 26.82
N GLN A 22 -18.13 24.04 26.43
CA GLN A 22 -17.03 23.57 25.60
C GLN A 22 -17.09 24.39 24.30
N THR A 23 -16.12 25.24 24.09
CA THR A 23 -15.95 25.94 22.82
C THR A 23 -15.77 24.87 21.75
N ALA A 24 -16.48 24.99 20.64
CA ALA A 24 -16.28 24.10 19.50
C ALA A 24 -14.78 24.13 19.10
N PRO A 25 -14.18 22.99 18.70
CA PRO A 25 -12.78 22.95 18.34
C PRO A 25 -12.50 23.90 17.18
N SER A 26 -11.36 24.57 17.21
CA SER A 26 -10.88 25.44 16.13
C SER A 26 -10.65 24.62 14.86
N PRO A 27 -10.62 25.24 13.66
CA PRO A 27 -10.28 24.54 12.40
C PRO A 27 -8.96 23.77 12.47
N SER A 28 -7.94 24.31 13.16
CA SER A 28 -6.66 23.61 13.36
C SER A 28 -6.83 22.34 14.20
N GLU A 29 -7.54 22.43 15.33
CA GLU A 29 -7.80 21.26 16.20
C GLU A 29 -8.66 20.20 15.48
N GLN A 30 -9.62 20.63 14.64
CA GLN A 30 -10.42 19.71 13.82
C GLN A 30 -9.55 18.98 12.80
N TYR A 31 -8.68 19.71 12.09
CA TYR A 31 -7.79 19.15 11.09
C TYR A 31 -6.75 18.21 11.71
N GLU A 32 -6.06 18.63 12.76
CA GLU A 32 -5.06 17.81 13.43
C GLU A 32 -5.66 16.51 14.00
N GLY A 33 -6.88 16.60 14.57
CA GLY A 33 -7.60 15.42 15.03
C GLY A 33 -7.99 14.47 13.92
N LEU A 34 -8.46 14.99 12.76
CA LEU A 34 -8.81 14.18 11.60
C LEU A 34 -7.57 13.55 10.96
N ARG A 35 -6.47 14.28 10.84
CA ARG A 35 -5.20 13.76 10.32
C ARG A 35 -4.66 12.61 11.18
N GLU A 36 -4.74 12.73 12.51
CA GLU A 36 -4.34 11.65 13.42
C GLU A 36 -5.24 10.41 13.24
N GLU A 37 -6.55 10.58 13.09
CA GLU A 37 -7.49 9.49 12.80
C GLU A 37 -7.12 8.78 11.50
N VAL A 38 -6.93 9.52 10.41
CA VAL A 38 -6.48 8.97 9.13
C VAL A 38 -5.19 8.16 9.27
N TRP A 39 -4.24 8.65 10.07
CA TRP A 39 -3.01 7.90 10.35
C TRP A 39 -3.28 6.59 11.09
N GLN A 40 -4.16 6.62 12.09
CA GLN A 40 -4.51 5.42 12.86
C GLN A 40 -5.25 4.40 11.99
N ASP A 41 -6.19 4.84 11.15
CA ASP A 41 -6.95 4.00 10.22
C ASP A 41 -6.00 3.37 9.18
N MET A 42 -5.03 4.14 8.66
CA MET A 42 -4.00 3.63 7.76
C MET A 42 -3.14 2.53 8.42
N LEU A 43 -2.78 2.68 9.71
CA LEU A 43 -2.03 1.65 10.43
C LEU A 43 -2.86 0.37 10.66
N ASP A 44 -4.17 0.50 10.79
CA ASP A 44 -5.06 -0.66 10.92
C ASP A 44 -5.29 -1.36 9.57
N ALA A 45 -5.48 -0.59 8.49
CA ALA A 45 -5.67 -1.11 7.14
C ALA A 45 -4.41 -1.76 6.54
N TYR A 46 -3.21 -1.26 6.89
CA TYR A 46 -1.94 -1.72 6.34
C TYR A 46 -1.00 -2.30 7.42
N PRO A 47 -1.22 -3.55 7.86
CA PRO A 47 -0.48 -4.15 8.98
C PRO A 47 1.04 -4.22 8.79
N THR A 48 1.52 -4.35 7.55
CA THR A 48 2.96 -4.33 7.25
C THR A 48 3.57 -2.94 7.40
N LEU A 49 2.82 -1.88 7.05
CA LEU A 49 3.20 -0.50 7.31
C LEU A 49 3.29 -0.25 8.82
N ALA A 50 2.24 -0.65 9.59
CA ALA A 50 2.25 -0.51 11.04
C ALA A 50 3.54 -1.10 11.65
N THR A 51 3.90 -2.33 11.30
CA THR A 51 5.16 -2.95 11.78
C THR A 51 6.40 -2.17 11.33
N SER A 52 6.45 -1.65 10.11
CA SER A 52 7.61 -0.92 9.58
C SER A 52 7.89 0.38 10.32
N VAL A 53 6.85 1.04 10.85
CA VAL A 53 6.96 2.25 11.68
C VAL A 53 7.05 1.95 13.17
N GLY A 54 7.08 0.68 13.57
CA GLY A 54 7.23 0.23 14.95
C GLY A 54 5.93 0.08 15.74
N ASP A 55 4.77 0.21 15.09
CA ASP A 55 3.46 -0.07 15.71
C ASP A 55 3.15 -1.57 15.61
N ARG A 56 2.89 -2.19 16.75
CA ARG A 56 2.73 -3.65 16.84
C ARG A 56 1.29 -4.14 16.61
N ARG A 57 0.32 -3.24 16.34
CA ARG A 57 -1.08 -3.62 16.07
C ARG A 57 -1.21 -4.52 14.82
N GLY A 58 -0.31 -4.35 13.85
CA GLY A 58 -0.25 -5.12 12.62
C GLY A 58 0.52 -6.45 12.72
N ASP A 59 1.05 -6.80 13.90
CA ASP A 59 1.85 -8.01 14.06
C ASP A 59 1.05 -9.27 13.74
N GLY A 60 1.66 -10.16 12.96
CA GLY A 60 1.05 -11.42 12.54
C GLY A 60 -0.08 -11.30 11.54
N LYS A 61 -0.40 -10.10 11.05
CA LYS A 61 -1.49 -9.86 10.10
C LYS A 61 -0.96 -9.54 8.71
N LEU A 62 -1.75 -9.87 7.70
CA LEU A 62 -1.72 -9.33 6.35
C LEU A 62 -2.91 -8.37 6.17
N GLY A 63 -2.91 -7.57 5.10
CA GLY A 63 -4.07 -6.72 4.79
C GLY A 63 -5.31 -7.50 4.37
N ASP A 64 -6.36 -6.80 4.00
CA ASP A 64 -7.58 -7.37 3.43
C ASP A 64 -7.58 -7.15 1.91
N LEU A 65 -7.73 -8.23 1.13
CA LEU A 65 -7.85 -8.19 -0.33
C LEU A 65 -9.27 -8.49 -0.80
N SER A 66 -10.21 -8.72 0.11
CA SER A 66 -11.60 -8.98 -0.26
C SER A 66 -12.24 -7.77 -0.92
N ILE A 67 -13.28 -8.00 -1.71
CA ILE A 67 -14.06 -6.90 -2.30
C ILE A 67 -14.84 -6.16 -1.22
N GLU A 68 -15.28 -6.86 -0.19
CA GLU A 68 -15.97 -6.31 0.97
C GLU A 68 -15.06 -5.32 1.71
N GLY A 69 -13.82 -5.70 2.02
CA GLY A 69 -12.84 -4.82 2.66
C GLY A 69 -12.51 -3.61 1.79
N TYR A 70 -12.41 -3.77 0.47
CA TYR A 70 -12.25 -2.65 -0.45
C TYR A 70 -13.43 -1.66 -0.38
N GLU A 71 -14.68 -2.16 -0.36
CA GLU A 71 -15.88 -1.29 -0.29
C GLU A 71 -15.99 -0.58 1.06
N GLU A 72 -15.61 -1.24 2.15
CA GLU A 72 -15.55 -0.64 3.49
C GLU A 72 -14.50 0.49 3.54
N ASP A 73 -13.29 0.26 3.03
CA ASP A 73 -12.24 1.28 2.92
C ASP A 73 -12.70 2.48 2.07
N MET A 74 -13.38 2.24 0.94
CA MET A 74 -13.94 3.31 0.12
C MET A 74 -15.03 4.11 0.86
N ALA A 75 -15.86 3.47 1.66
CA ALA A 75 -16.89 4.15 2.45
C ALA A 75 -16.28 5.02 3.56
N GLU A 76 -15.26 4.52 4.23
CA GLU A 76 -14.51 5.23 5.26
C GLU A 76 -13.78 6.45 4.68
N ASN A 77 -13.05 6.29 3.60
CA ASN A 77 -12.34 7.39 2.95
C ASN A 77 -13.29 8.48 2.42
N ARG A 78 -14.51 8.12 1.94
CA ARG A 78 -15.55 9.12 1.61
C ARG A 78 -16.02 9.89 2.83
N ALA A 79 -16.18 9.24 3.97
CA ALA A 79 -16.59 9.91 5.22
C ALA A 79 -15.48 10.84 5.74
N ILE A 80 -14.23 10.44 5.63
CA ILE A 80 -13.07 11.27 5.96
C ILE A 80 -13.00 12.50 5.06
N LEU A 81 -13.12 12.33 3.73
CA LEU A 81 -13.11 13.45 2.77
C LEU A 81 -14.24 14.45 3.06
N ALA A 82 -15.45 13.97 3.35
CA ALA A 82 -16.57 14.84 3.69
C ALA A 82 -16.35 15.64 4.97
N ARG A 83 -15.66 15.06 5.96
CA ARG A 83 -15.27 15.76 7.20
C ARG A 83 -14.15 16.77 6.93
N LEU A 84 -13.21 16.43 6.06
CA LEU A 84 -12.14 17.33 5.64
C LEU A 84 -12.71 18.55 4.91
N ASP A 85 -13.68 18.36 4.00
CA ASP A 85 -14.40 19.43 3.30
C ASP A 85 -15.17 20.38 4.24
N ALA A 86 -15.58 19.90 5.40
CA ALA A 86 -16.30 20.71 6.39
C ALA A 86 -15.37 21.65 7.19
N ILE A 87 -14.05 21.47 7.11
CA ILE A 87 -13.07 22.31 7.80
C ILE A 87 -12.85 23.61 7.03
N ASP A 88 -12.92 24.76 7.72
CA ASP A 88 -12.56 26.06 7.12
C ASP A 88 -11.03 26.11 6.88
N LYS A 89 -10.63 25.72 5.68
CA LYS A 89 -9.21 25.68 5.26
C LYS A 89 -8.55 27.06 5.26
N ASP A 90 -9.33 28.13 5.03
CA ASP A 90 -8.77 29.49 4.94
C ASP A 90 -8.44 30.05 6.34
N ALA A 91 -9.02 29.46 7.40
CA ALA A 91 -8.67 29.74 8.77
C ALA A 91 -7.48 28.93 9.30
N LEU A 92 -6.95 27.96 8.53
CA LEU A 92 -5.75 27.21 8.89
C LEU A 92 -4.48 28.05 8.73
N PRO A 93 -3.45 27.92 9.59
CA PRO A 93 -2.13 28.47 9.37
C PRO A 93 -1.48 27.85 8.10
N GLU A 94 -0.49 28.53 7.55
CA GLU A 94 0.07 28.21 6.21
C GLU A 94 0.61 26.78 6.10
N ASP A 95 1.31 26.31 7.11
CA ASP A 95 1.86 24.95 7.19
C ASP A 95 0.75 23.89 7.20
N LEU A 96 -0.31 24.08 7.97
CA LEU A 96 -1.46 23.18 7.99
C LEU A 96 -2.30 23.26 6.72
N ARG A 97 -2.33 24.42 6.02
CA ARG A 97 -3.02 24.51 4.71
C ARG A 97 -2.36 23.67 3.64
N VAL A 98 -1.02 23.62 3.63
CA VAL A 98 -0.28 22.78 2.67
C VAL A 98 -0.55 21.31 2.97
N ASP A 99 -0.45 20.91 4.24
CA ASP A 99 -0.72 19.53 4.68
C ASP A 99 -2.17 19.12 4.37
N TYR A 100 -3.15 19.98 4.68
CA TYR A 100 -4.55 19.81 4.30
C TYR A 100 -4.71 19.60 2.77
N ALA A 101 -4.07 20.42 1.96
CA ALA A 101 -4.22 20.33 0.52
C ALA A 101 -3.66 19.03 -0.06
N VAL A 102 -2.55 18.53 0.52
CA VAL A 102 -1.97 17.23 0.14
C VAL A 102 -2.90 16.08 0.54
N LEU A 103 -3.37 16.07 1.78
CA LEU A 103 -4.28 15.02 2.26
C LEU A 103 -5.59 15.00 1.48
N HIS A 104 -6.21 16.19 1.29
CA HIS A 104 -7.44 16.33 0.53
C HIS A 104 -7.29 15.80 -0.90
N ARG A 105 -6.22 16.22 -1.60
CA ARG A 105 -5.95 15.75 -2.94
C ARG A 105 -5.74 14.25 -3.01
N SER A 106 -4.92 13.68 -2.12
CA SER A 106 -4.65 12.25 -2.08
C SER A 106 -5.92 11.42 -1.91
N LEU A 107 -6.81 11.86 -0.99
CA LEU A 107 -8.10 11.20 -0.78
C LEU A 107 -9.05 11.37 -1.97
N ALA A 108 -9.11 12.56 -2.57
CA ALA A 108 -9.96 12.82 -3.73
C ALA A 108 -9.53 11.99 -4.94
N ASP A 109 -8.23 11.97 -5.26
CA ASP A 109 -7.67 11.18 -6.36
C ASP A 109 -7.89 9.66 -6.13
N TYR A 110 -7.71 9.18 -4.89
CA TYR A 110 -7.96 7.78 -4.52
C TYR A 110 -9.42 7.38 -4.73
N LEU A 111 -10.36 8.21 -4.27
CA LEU A 111 -11.80 7.98 -4.44
C LEU A 111 -12.27 8.14 -5.89
N GLU A 112 -11.61 9.00 -6.66
CA GLU A 112 -11.86 9.10 -8.11
C GLU A 112 -11.39 7.83 -8.82
N GLY A 113 -10.20 7.30 -8.49
CA GLY A 113 -9.70 6.02 -9.01
C GLY A 113 -10.66 4.86 -8.77
N ALA A 114 -11.31 4.82 -7.60
CA ALA A 114 -12.25 3.79 -7.21
C ALA A 114 -13.54 3.71 -8.08
N GLN A 115 -13.77 4.69 -8.96
CA GLN A 115 -14.87 4.61 -9.94
C GLN A 115 -14.58 3.64 -11.08
N PHE A 116 -13.31 3.25 -11.26
CA PHE A 116 -12.87 2.40 -12.35
C PHE A 116 -12.70 0.95 -11.88
N ASP A 117 -13.22 0.02 -12.68
CA ASP A 117 -13.05 -1.41 -12.42
C ASP A 117 -11.58 -1.85 -12.47
N GLN A 118 -10.73 -1.14 -13.21
CA GLN A 118 -9.29 -1.37 -13.26
C GLN A 118 -8.64 -1.23 -11.88
N ASP A 119 -8.97 -0.17 -11.15
CA ASP A 119 -8.47 0.05 -9.79
C ASP A 119 -8.99 -1.00 -8.81
N ARG A 120 -10.27 -1.33 -8.95
CA ARG A 120 -10.95 -2.29 -8.09
C ARG A 120 -10.47 -3.73 -8.24
N TYR A 121 -10.17 -4.20 -9.45
CA TYR A 121 -9.99 -5.63 -9.74
C TYR A 121 -8.60 -6.03 -10.24
N ILE A 122 -7.78 -5.10 -10.75
CA ILE A 122 -6.42 -5.44 -11.20
C ILE A 122 -5.46 -5.41 -10.03
N LEU A 123 -5.23 -6.56 -9.39
CA LEU A 123 -4.38 -6.69 -8.21
C LEU A 123 -2.93 -7.07 -8.52
N PHE A 124 -2.62 -7.42 -9.76
CA PHE A 124 -1.25 -7.77 -10.15
C PHE A 124 -0.94 -7.39 -11.61
N THR A 125 0.33 -7.23 -11.87
CA THR A 125 0.91 -6.98 -13.19
C THR A 125 2.14 -7.87 -13.36
N ASN A 126 2.80 -7.81 -14.51
CA ASN A 126 4.09 -8.47 -14.72
C ASN A 126 5.21 -8.02 -13.78
N ARG A 127 4.98 -6.99 -12.96
CA ARG A 127 5.94 -6.45 -11.98
C ARG A 127 5.71 -6.97 -10.56
N GLY A 128 4.64 -7.69 -10.32
CA GLY A 128 4.28 -8.25 -9.03
C GLY A 128 2.80 -8.05 -8.67
N GLY A 129 2.46 -8.44 -7.46
CA GLY A 129 1.12 -8.37 -6.87
C GLY A 129 1.17 -8.66 -5.38
N TRP A 130 0.07 -9.10 -4.78
CA TRP A 130 0.00 -9.38 -3.34
C TRP A 130 0.99 -10.46 -2.86
N PHE A 131 1.33 -11.45 -3.70
CA PHE A 131 2.34 -12.47 -3.42
C PHE A 131 3.75 -11.89 -3.28
N SER A 132 4.06 -10.77 -3.93
CA SER A 132 5.35 -10.09 -3.80
C SER A 132 5.56 -9.48 -2.42
N ALA A 133 4.48 -9.01 -1.78
CA ALA A 133 4.52 -8.55 -0.40
C ALA A 133 4.92 -9.68 0.55
N LEU A 134 4.39 -10.89 0.35
CA LEU A 134 4.79 -12.07 1.12
C LEU A 134 6.28 -12.40 0.91
N ALA A 135 6.75 -12.43 -0.34
CA ALA A 135 8.15 -12.72 -0.67
C ALA A 135 9.14 -11.72 -0.06
N SER A 136 8.70 -10.49 0.22
CA SER A 136 9.54 -9.45 0.85
C SER A 136 9.66 -9.59 2.37
N LEU A 137 8.77 -10.32 3.04
CA LEU A 137 8.71 -10.41 4.51
C LEU A 137 10.01 -10.87 5.16
N PRO A 138 10.77 -11.86 4.62
CA PRO A 138 12.04 -12.29 5.21
C PRO A 138 13.08 -11.16 5.33
N TYR A 139 12.99 -10.16 4.46
CA TYR A 139 13.95 -9.07 4.34
C TYR A 139 13.45 -7.75 4.96
N SER A 140 12.15 -7.57 5.08
CA SER A 140 11.51 -6.33 5.54
C SER A 140 11.01 -6.40 6.98
N SER A 141 10.84 -7.60 7.55
CA SER A 141 10.39 -7.76 8.94
C SER A 141 11.53 -7.53 9.94
N PRO A 142 11.23 -6.99 11.13
CA PRO A 142 12.19 -6.97 12.24
C PRO A 142 12.38 -8.39 12.80
N PHE A 143 13.62 -8.70 13.26
CA PHE A 143 13.99 -9.99 13.85
C PHE A 143 14.87 -9.80 15.09
N PHE A 144 14.46 -8.94 16.03
CA PHE A 144 15.21 -8.61 17.25
C PHE A 144 14.74 -9.38 18.47
N THR A 145 13.44 -9.67 18.56
CA THR A 145 12.79 -10.27 19.72
C THR A 145 11.98 -11.51 19.34
N LEU A 146 11.64 -12.34 20.35
CA LEU A 146 10.74 -13.48 20.14
C LEU A 146 9.43 -13.06 19.44
N ALA A 147 8.83 -11.94 19.89
CA ALA A 147 7.58 -11.43 19.33
C ALA A 147 7.71 -11.04 17.85
N ASP A 148 8.88 -10.61 17.37
CA ASP A 148 9.08 -10.31 15.96
C ASP A 148 9.04 -11.56 15.08
N TYR A 149 9.67 -12.65 15.56
CA TYR A 149 9.59 -13.95 14.90
C TYR A 149 8.17 -14.53 14.95
N GLU A 150 7.46 -14.39 16.07
CA GLU A 150 6.05 -14.79 16.20
C GLU A 150 5.16 -14.04 15.23
N SER A 151 5.37 -12.72 15.07
CA SER A 151 4.69 -11.87 14.09
C SER A 151 4.96 -12.36 12.66
N TYR A 152 6.20 -12.63 12.32
CA TYR A 152 6.56 -13.16 11.02
C TYR A 152 5.87 -14.49 10.70
N VAL A 153 5.94 -15.45 11.62
CA VAL A 153 5.27 -16.75 11.48
C VAL A 153 3.76 -16.58 11.36
N GLY A 154 3.16 -15.70 12.15
CA GLY A 154 1.74 -15.39 12.08
C GLY A 154 1.31 -14.88 10.68
N ARG A 155 2.15 -14.08 10.01
CA ARG A 155 1.88 -13.65 8.63
C ARG A 155 1.96 -14.78 7.61
N LEU A 156 2.91 -15.71 7.78
CA LEU A 156 2.95 -16.90 6.94
C LEU A 156 1.69 -17.77 7.12
N GLU A 157 1.24 -17.93 8.37
CA GLU A 157 0.02 -18.66 8.72
C GLU A 157 -1.24 -17.98 8.16
N ALA A 158 -1.27 -16.63 8.07
CA ALA A 158 -2.38 -15.84 7.55
C ALA A 158 -2.46 -15.81 6.01
N PHE A 159 -1.50 -16.37 5.28
CA PHE A 159 -1.42 -16.24 3.82
C PHE A 159 -2.59 -16.91 3.08
N SER A 160 -3.11 -18.05 3.57
CA SER A 160 -4.14 -18.80 2.83
C SER A 160 -5.43 -17.99 2.53
N PRO A 161 -6.11 -17.38 3.51
CA PRO A 161 -7.28 -16.55 3.25
C PRO A 161 -6.93 -15.31 2.42
N TYR A 162 -5.85 -14.62 2.73
CA TYR A 162 -5.36 -13.45 1.99
C TYR A 162 -5.15 -13.76 0.51
N ASN A 163 -4.51 -14.89 0.19
CA ASN A 163 -4.29 -15.34 -1.17
C ASN A 163 -5.60 -15.74 -1.88
N ALA A 164 -6.52 -16.38 -1.15
CA ALA A 164 -7.83 -16.76 -1.69
C ALA A 164 -8.66 -15.52 -2.11
N ASP A 165 -8.63 -14.45 -1.34
CA ASP A 165 -9.28 -13.18 -1.66
C ASP A 165 -8.64 -12.53 -2.90
N GLY A 166 -7.30 -12.49 -2.98
CA GLY A 166 -6.57 -12.00 -4.14
C GLY A 166 -6.92 -12.76 -5.42
N ILE A 167 -6.99 -14.10 -5.36
CA ILE A 167 -7.41 -14.95 -6.48
C ILE A 167 -8.88 -14.68 -6.84
N SER A 168 -9.77 -14.57 -5.85
CA SER A 168 -11.19 -14.31 -6.05
C SER A 168 -11.44 -12.99 -6.78
N ARG A 169 -10.81 -11.89 -6.33
CA ARG A 169 -10.88 -10.59 -7.02
C ARG A 169 -10.29 -10.65 -8.44
N SER A 170 -9.20 -11.38 -8.62
CA SER A 170 -8.59 -11.54 -9.94
C SER A 170 -9.45 -12.37 -10.89
N ARG A 171 -10.25 -13.33 -10.41
CA ARG A 171 -11.26 -14.03 -11.22
C ARG A 171 -12.34 -13.08 -11.72
N GLU A 172 -12.74 -12.12 -10.88
CA GLU A 172 -13.69 -11.09 -11.30
C GLU A 172 -13.07 -10.17 -12.37
N ALA A 173 -11.78 -9.84 -12.26
CA ALA A 173 -11.06 -9.13 -13.32
C ALA A 173 -11.10 -9.91 -14.65
N VAL A 174 -10.86 -11.22 -14.62
CA VAL A 174 -10.95 -12.10 -15.82
C VAL A 174 -12.37 -12.08 -16.39
N ALA A 175 -13.40 -12.19 -15.55
CA ALA A 175 -14.79 -12.18 -15.99
C ALA A 175 -15.20 -10.86 -16.66
N ARG A 176 -14.57 -9.74 -16.27
CA ARG A 176 -14.77 -8.39 -16.83
C ARG A 176 -13.85 -8.07 -18.01
N GLY A 177 -12.95 -8.97 -18.40
CA GLY A 177 -11.97 -8.71 -19.47
C GLY A 177 -10.86 -7.72 -19.07
N LEU A 178 -10.63 -7.53 -17.78
CA LEU A 178 -9.61 -6.64 -17.22
C LEU A 178 -8.27 -7.37 -17.01
N THR A 179 -7.87 -8.20 -17.97
CA THR A 179 -6.60 -8.93 -17.92
C THR A 179 -5.46 -8.08 -18.50
N GLN A 180 -4.23 -8.43 -18.13
CA GLN A 180 -3.02 -7.83 -18.71
C GLN A 180 -2.85 -8.26 -20.18
N ALA A 181 -2.03 -7.52 -20.94
CA ALA A 181 -1.61 -7.94 -22.27
C ALA A 181 -0.69 -9.17 -22.19
N CYS A 182 -0.82 -10.09 -23.15
CA CYS A 182 -0.09 -11.37 -23.14
C CYS A 182 1.43 -11.18 -23.16
N GLY A 183 1.96 -10.32 -24.04
CA GLY A 183 3.40 -10.15 -24.20
C GLY A 183 4.16 -9.82 -22.91
N PRO A 184 3.76 -8.79 -22.12
CA PRO A 184 4.39 -8.51 -20.84
C PRO A 184 4.26 -9.60 -19.78
N MET A 185 3.30 -10.51 -19.91
CA MET A 185 3.02 -11.58 -18.95
C MET A 185 3.70 -12.92 -19.32
N GLU A 186 4.47 -12.96 -20.39
CA GLU A 186 5.22 -14.16 -20.78
C GLU A 186 6.25 -14.54 -19.71
N GLY A 187 6.17 -15.75 -19.17
CA GLY A 187 7.04 -16.25 -18.09
C GLY A 187 6.73 -15.65 -16.70
N PHE A 188 5.55 -15.04 -16.52
CA PHE A 188 5.16 -14.47 -15.23
C PHE A 188 5.05 -15.54 -14.13
N GLU A 189 4.60 -16.75 -14.46
CA GLU A 189 4.50 -17.89 -13.56
C GLU A 189 5.84 -18.26 -12.90
N ASP A 190 6.97 -18.01 -13.57
CA ASP A 190 8.30 -18.27 -13.04
C ASP A 190 8.60 -17.40 -11.80
N GLN A 191 8.01 -16.21 -11.70
CA GLN A 191 8.16 -15.34 -10.54
C GLN A 191 7.51 -15.92 -9.27
N ILE A 192 6.49 -16.76 -9.44
CA ILE A 192 5.77 -17.40 -8.35
C ILE A 192 6.37 -18.76 -8.03
N THR A 193 6.57 -19.59 -9.04
CA THR A 193 7.15 -20.92 -8.87
C THR A 193 8.57 -20.87 -8.33
N GLY A 194 9.36 -19.84 -8.69
CA GLY A 194 10.69 -19.60 -8.14
C GLY A 194 10.75 -19.36 -6.63
N GLN A 195 9.60 -19.09 -5.99
CA GLN A 195 9.49 -18.95 -4.52
C GLN A 195 9.21 -20.28 -3.83
N ILE A 196 8.90 -21.35 -4.59
CA ILE A 196 8.57 -22.68 -4.06
C ILE A 196 9.83 -23.55 -4.13
N ALA A 197 10.40 -23.89 -2.96
CA ALA A 197 11.54 -24.79 -2.87
C ALA A 197 11.09 -26.23 -2.61
N ASP A 198 12.04 -27.18 -2.66
CA ASP A 198 11.78 -28.60 -2.36
C ASP A 198 11.42 -28.83 -0.90
N SER A 199 11.89 -27.98 0.01
CA SER A 199 11.56 -27.99 1.44
C SER A 199 11.49 -26.56 1.99
N ALA A 200 10.81 -26.41 3.14
CA ALA A 200 10.74 -25.12 3.85
C ALA A 200 12.13 -24.55 4.12
N GLU A 201 13.06 -25.40 4.55
CA GLU A 201 14.42 -25.03 4.95
C GLU A 201 15.30 -24.54 3.79
N GLU A 202 14.94 -24.84 2.55
CA GLU A 202 15.62 -24.40 1.34
C GLU A 202 15.02 -23.11 0.73
N SER A 203 13.88 -22.66 1.28
CA SER A 203 13.21 -21.45 0.79
C SER A 203 13.73 -20.17 1.40
N ASP A 204 13.55 -19.05 0.71
CA ASP A 204 13.81 -17.72 1.23
C ASP A 204 12.97 -17.41 2.48
N PHE A 205 11.80 -17.98 2.60
CA PHE A 205 10.95 -17.84 3.79
C PHE A 205 11.57 -18.42 5.06
N TRP A 206 12.54 -19.35 4.94
CA TRP A 206 13.28 -19.89 6.06
C TRP A 206 14.47 -19.05 6.50
N GLN A 207 14.92 -18.12 5.68
CA GLN A 207 16.15 -17.34 5.92
C GLN A 207 16.24 -16.72 7.33
N PRO A 208 15.14 -16.19 7.94
CA PRO A 208 15.18 -15.66 9.30
C PRO A 208 15.54 -16.72 10.36
N PHE A 209 15.33 -18.00 10.06
CA PHE A 209 15.56 -19.13 10.98
C PHE A 209 16.93 -19.80 10.80
N ALA A 210 17.76 -19.33 9.87
CA ALA A 210 19.09 -19.89 9.61
C ALA A 210 20.05 -19.76 10.81
N LYS A 211 19.82 -18.75 11.67
CA LYS A 211 20.69 -18.50 12.84
C LYS A 211 19.87 -18.07 14.04
N LYS A 212 19.95 -18.85 15.15
CA LYS A 212 19.28 -18.52 16.41
C LYS A 212 19.86 -17.26 17.06
N PRO A 213 19.04 -16.26 17.41
CA PRO A 213 19.45 -15.13 18.24
C PRO A 213 19.80 -15.56 19.67
N ALA A 214 20.76 -14.86 20.28
CA ALA A 214 21.23 -15.23 21.64
C ALA A 214 20.19 -14.95 22.75
N ASN A 215 19.26 -14.05 22.50
CA ASN A 215 18.21 -13.62 23.45
C ASN A 215 16.93 -14.47 23.39
N ILE A 216 16.87 -15.51 22.54
CA ILE A 216 15.75 -16.45 22.46
C ILE A 216 16.16 -17.80 23.08
N SER A 217 15.29 -18.38 23.92
CA SER A 217 15.56 -19.68 24.51
C SER A 217 15.58 -20.80 23.46
N ASP A 218 16.25 -21.92 23.75
CA ASP A 218 16.28 -23.06 22.83
C ASP A 218 14.88 -23.68 22.63
N ALA A 219 14.05 -23.66 23.67
CA ALA A 219 12.69 -24.19 23.61
C ALA A 219 11.80 -23.32 22.72
N ASP A 220 11.83 -21.98 22.89
CA ASP A 220 11.05 -21.05 22.07
C ASP A 220 11.52 -21.08 20.62
N TRP A 221 12.84 -21.14 20.40
CA TRP A 221 13.42 -21.25 19.06
C TRP A 221 12.98 -22.50 18.33
N ALA A 222 13.02 -23.67 18.99
CA ALA A 222 12.56 -24.92 18.40
C ALA A 222 11.04 -24.89 18.09
N ALA A 223 10.24 -24.27 18.95
CA ALA A 223 8.82 -24.05 18.70
C ALA A 223 8.54 -23.16 17.51
N LEU A 224 9.28 -22.02 17.39
CA LEU A 224 9.19 -21.11 16.24
C LEU A 224 9.58 -21.81 14.95
N GLN A 225 10.71 -22.52 14.92
CA GLN A 225 11.14 -23.27 13.74
C GLN A 225 10.09 -24.31 13.30
N SER A 226 9.49 -25.03 14.25
CA SER A 226 8.43 -25.99 13.95
C SER A 226 7.19 -25.34 13.34
N ARG A 227 6.75 -24.20 13.88
CA ARG A 227 5.63 -23.45 13.35
C ARG A 227 5.95 -22.86 11.97
N ALA A 228 7.12 -22.24 11.81
CA ALA A 228 7.55 -21.65 10.53
C ALA A 228 7.59 -22.72 9.44
N LYS A 229 8.20 -23.90 9.74
CA LYS A 229 8.21 -25.01 8.79
C LYS A 229 6.80 -25.44 8.38
N ALA A 230 5.92 -25.61 9.36
CA ALA A 230 4.54 -26.00 9.10
C ALA A 230 3.79 -24.95 8.27
N ALA A 231 4.00 -23.65 8.55
CA ALA A 231 3.39 -22.58 7.80
C ALA A 231 3.91 -22.54 6.33
N ILE A 232 5.21 -22.68 6.12
CA ILE A 232 5.80 -22.68 4.78
C ILE A 232 5.31 -23.90 3.99
N ASP A 233 5.44 -25.11 4.53
CA ASP A 233 5.11 -26.36 3.82
C ASP A 233 3.60 -26.52 3.56
N ASN A 234 2.74 -26.09 4.52
CA ASN A 234 1.30 -26.39 4.47
C ASN A 234 0.41 -25.19 4.17
N VAL A 235 0.93 -23.95 4.17
CA VAL A 235 0.17 -22.74 3.88
C VAL A 235 0.78 -21.98 2.71
N VAL A 236 2.07 -21.58 2.80
CA VAL A 236 2.70 -20.72 1.80
C VAL A 236 2.84 -21.45 0.47
N PHE A 237 3.50 -22.60 0.44
CA PHE A 237 3.71 -23.34 -0.81
C PHE A 237 2.41 -23.81 -1.47
N PRO A 238 1.42 -24.35 -0.74
CA PRO A 238 0.12 -24.63 -1.34
C PRO A 238 -0.55 -23.38 -1.89
N GLY A 239 -0.58 -22.28 -1.14
CA GLY A 239 -1.18 -21.02 -1.61
C GLY A 239 -0.52 -20.45 -2.87
N LEU A 240 0.81 -20.52 -2.98
CA LEU A 240 1.52 -20.12 -4.20
C LEU A 240 1.16 -21.04 -5.38
N ARG A 241 1.03 -22.36 -5.16
CA ARG A 241 0.57 -23.30 -6.20
C ARG A 241 -0.87 -23.03 -6.64
N ASP A 242 -1.75 -22.70 -5.70
CA ASP A 242 -3.14 -22.31 -6.00
C ASP A 242 -3.16 -21.07 -6.91
N PHE A 243 -2.30 -20.09 -6.65
CA PHE A 243 -2.18 -18.92 -7.51
C PHE A 243 -1.62 -19.26 -8.90
N VAL A 244 -0.58 -20.10 -8.98
CA VAL A 244 -0.04 -20.57 -10.28
C VAL A 244 -1.14 -21.29 -11.07
N SER A 245 -1.88 -22.21 -10.46
CA SER A 245 -2.97 -22.93 -11.12
C SER A 245 -4.06 -21.97 -11.62
N PHE A 246 -4.46 -20.99 -10.81
CA PHE A 246 -5.38 -19.95 -11.25
C PHE A 246 -4.83 -19.16 -12.43
N TYR A 247 -3.56 -18.77 -12.37
CA TYR A 247 -2.93 -18.00 -13.44
C TYR A 247 -2.88 -18.79 -14.76
N GLU A 248 -2.38 -20.02 -14.72
CA GLU A 248 -2.22 -20.87 -15.91
C GLU A 248 -3.55 -21.32 -16.51
N ASP A 249 -4.50 -21.71 -15.66
CA ASP A 249 -5.75 -22.32 -16.12
C ASP A 249 -6.86 -21.31 -16.44
N GLU A 250 -6.91 -20.18 -15.72
CA GLU A 250 -8.02 -19.22 -15.78
C GLU A 250 -7.61 -17.87 -16.36
N TYR A 251 -6.44 -17.30 -15.94
CA TYR A 251 -6.03 -15.95 -16.29
C TYR A 251 -5.25 -15.86 -17.60
N ALA A 252 -4.16 -16.60 -17.74
CA ALA A 252 -3.28 -16.53 -18.90
C ALA A 252 -4.00 -16.84 -20.23
N PRO A 253 -4.96 -17.80 -20.30
CA PRO A 253 -5.75 -18.04 -21.52
C PRO A 253 -6.67 -16.86 -21.89
N LYS A 254 -6.82 -15.87 -21.04
CA LYS A 254 -7.66 -14.66 -21.20
C LYS A 254 -6.85 -13.38 -21.26
N CYS A 255 -5.51 -13.46 -21.28
CA CYS A 255 -4.69 -12.28 -21.51
C CYS A 255 -5.06 -11.60 -22.84
N ARG A 256 -4.84 -10.29 -22.95
CA ARG A 256 -5.25 -9.52 -24.14
C ARG A 256 -4.17 -9.54 -25.21
N ASP A 257 -4.56 -9.84 -26.44
CA ASP A 257 -3.69 -9.64 -27.60
C ASP A 257 -3.57 -8.14 -27.94
N GLY A 258 -2.44 -7.74 -28.51
CA GLY A 258 -2.24 -6.39 -29.04
C GLY A 258 -1.39 -5.48 -28.13
N LEU A 259 -1.73 -4.19 -28.06
CA LEU A 259 -0.93 -3.20 -27.33
C LEU A 259 -1.03 -3.41 -25.81
N PRO A 260 0.09 -3.23 -25.08
CA PRO A 260 0.13 -3.55 -23.65
C PRO A 260 -0.55 -2.52 -22.73
N GLY A 261 -1.02 -1.37 -23.27
CA GLY A 261 -1.58 -0.29 -22.45
C GLY A 261 -2.89 -0.63 -21.75
N ILE A 262 -3.11 -0.07 -20.56
CA ILE A 262 -4.37 -0.18 -19.80
C ILE A 262 -5.54 0.45 -20.56
N SER A 263 -5.28 1.48 -21.37
CA SER A 263 -6.24 2.13 -22.26
C SER A 263 -6.90 1.21 -23.28
N GLN A 264 -6.40 -0.02 -23.43
CA GLN A 264 -6.99 -1.04 -24.30
C GLN A 264 -8.08 -1.89 -23.59
N THR A 265 -8.31 -1.69 -22.31
CA THR A 265 -9.45 -2.30 -21.58
C THR A 265 -10.71 -1.45 -21.73
N GLU A 266 -11.89 -2.01 -21.46
CA GLU A 266 -13.13 -1.24 -21.40
C GLU A 266 -13.02 -0.16 -20.31
N GLY A 267 -13.34 1.10 -20.63
CA GLY A 267 -13.15 2.24 -19.72
C GLY A 267 -11.69 2.59 -19.42
N GLY A 268 -10.74 1.89 -20.07
CA GLY A 268 -9.32 2.03 -19.75
C GLY A 268 -8.69 3.32 -20.25
N ALA A 269 -9.28 3.98 -21.25
CA ALA A 269 -8.81 5.30 -21.72
C ALA A 269 -9.08 6.36 -20.65
N GLU A 270 -10.28 6.40 -20.12
CA GLU A 270 -10.70 7.30 -19.04
C GLU A 270 -9.91 7.02 -17.75
N TYR A 271 -9.67 5.74 -17.44
CA TYR A 271 -8.81 5.38 -16.32
C TYR A 271 -7.37 5.85 -16.52
N TYR A 272 -6.84 5.75 -17.74
CA TYR A 272 -5.49 6.24 -18.03
C TYR A 272 -5.38 7.76 -17.90
N ASP A 273 -6.40 8.52 -18.35
CA ASP A 273 -6.46 9.96 -18.17
C ASP A 273 -6.52 10.34 -16.68
N HIS A 274 -7.29 9.62 -15.86
CA HIS A 274 -7.27 9.77 -14.42
C HIS A 274 -5.87 9.52 -13.84
N LEU A 275 -5.18 8.45 -14.26
CA LEU A 275 -3.82 8.17 -13.79
C LEU A 275 -2.83 9.27 -14.19
N VAL A 276 -2.92 9.80 -15.43
CA VAL A 276 -2.09 10.93 -15.86
C VAL A 276 -2.31 12.14 -14.94
N HIS A 277 -3.56 12.49 -14.65
CA HIS A 277 -3.89 13.59 -13.74
C HIS A 277 -3.36 13.34 -12.32
N SER A 278 -3.60 12.16 -11.76
CA SER A 278 -3.17 11.79 -10.40
C SER A 278 -1.64 11.82 -10.25
N PHE A 279 -0.89 11.21 -11.19
CA PHE A 279 0.57 11.14 -11.13
C PHE A 279 1.28 12.45 -11.47
N THR A 280 0.76 13.23 -12.41
CA THR A 280 1.40 14.50 -12.80
C THR A 280 0.95 15.68 -11.95
N THR A 281 -0.18 15.56 -11.26
CA THR A 281 -0.87 16.65 -10.55
C THR A 281 -1.21 17.86 -11.45
N THR A 282 -1.38 17.62 -12.75
CA THR A 282 -1.70 18.63 -13.76
C THR A 282 -2.93 18.23 -14.56
N ASP A 283 -3.51 19.19 -15.28
CA ASP A 283 -4.65 18.96 -16.19
C ASP A 283 -4.19 18.61 -17.63
N MET A 284 -2.92 18.22 -17.78
CA MET A 284 -2.37 17.81 -19.08
C MET A 284 -2.98 16.48 -19.52
N SER A 285 -3.35 16.41 -20.79
CA SER A 285 -3.71 15.15 -21.44
C SER A 285 -2.51 14.23 -21.63
N ALA A 286 -2.76 12.94 -21.85
CA ALA A 286 -1.71 11.97 -22.18
C ALA A 286 -0.86 12.40 -23.39
N ASP A 287 -1.48 12.97 -24.43
CA ASP A 287 -0.79 13.46 -25.63
C ASP A 287 0.10 14.66 -25.32
N GLU A 288 -0.35 15.60 -24.50
CA GLU A 288 0.45 16.77 -24.09
C GLU A 288 1.66 16.34 -23.27
N VAL A 289 1.50 15.40 -22.34
CA VAL A 289 2.62 14.82 -21.57
C VAL A 289 3.60 14.11 -22.51
N HIS A 290 3.10 13.36 -23.50
CA HIS A 290 3.96 12.69 -24.49
C HIS A 290 4.76 13.72 -25.32
N GLN A 291 4.12 14.78 -25.84
CA GLN A 291 4.80 15.84 -26.60
C GLN A 291 5.81 16.60 -25.74
N LEU A 292 5.48 16.88 -24.49
CA LEU A 292 6.43 17.45 -23.54
C LEU A 292 7.65 16.53 -23.39
N GLY A 293 7.43 15.22 -23.19
CA GLY A 293 8.50 14.21 -23.10
C GLY A 293 9.41 14.20 -24.34
N LEU A 294 8.84 14.26 -25.54
CA LEU A 294 9.63 14.32 -26.79
C LEU A 294 10.48 15.60 -26.84
N SER A 295 9.92 16.75 -26.47
CA SER A 295 10.65 18.02 -26.45
C SER A 295 11.78 18.04 -25.44
N GLU A 296 11.55 17.49 -24.23
CA GLU A 296 12.56 17.38 -23.18
C GLU A 296 13.69 16.41 -23.55
N VAL A 297 13.38 15.28 -24.18
CA VAL A 297 14.40 14.35 -24.70
C VAL A 297 15.28 15.06 -25.74
N ALA A 298 14.69 15.86 -26.64
CA ALA A 298 15.45 16.63 -27.62
C ALA A 298 16.34 17.68 -26.96
N ARG A 299 15.82 18.41 -25.97
CA ARG A 299 16.56 19.42 -25.20
C ARG A 299 17.74 18.77 -24.45
N ILE A 300 17.48 17.69 -23.69
CA ILE A 300 18.49 16.99 -22.90
C ILE A 300 19.58 16.43 -23.81
N ARG A 301 19.22 15.84 -24.98
CA ARG A 301 20.20 15.35 -25.95
C ARG A 301 21.13 16.47 -26.45
N ALA A 302 20.58 17.64 -26.76
CA ALA A 302 21.39 18.79 -27.19
C ALA A 302 22.35 19.23 -26.07
N GLU A 303 21.90 19.30 -24.84
CA GLU A 303 22.73 19.63 -23.69
C GLU A 303 23.85 18.56 -23.47
N MET A 304 23.52 17.27 -23.61
CA MET A 304 24.51 16.19 -23.51
C MET A 304 25.59 16.28 -24.60
N GLU A 305 25.23 16.64 -25.86
CA GLU A 305 26.21 16.89 -26.93
C GLU A 305 27.13 18.07 -26.56
N GLN A 306 26.57 19.16 -26.02
CA GLN A 306 27.37 20.30 -25.57
C GLN A 306 28.34 19.91 -24.43
N VAL A 307 27.88 19.17 -23.44
CA VAL A 307 28.73 18.69 -22.32
C VAL A 307 29.84 17.78 -22.83
N ALA A 308 29.56 16.89 -23.80
CA ALA A 308 30.58 16.04 -24.41
C ALA A 308 31.65 16.88 -25.14
N ALA A 309 31.22 17.86 -25.95
CA ALA A 309 32.12 18.75 -26.65
C ALA A 309 32.97 19.60 -25.68
N ASP A 310 32.38 20.19 -24.65
CA ASP A 310 33.08 20.97 -23.63
C ASP A 310 34.09 20.12 -22.82
N SER A 311 33.82 18.80 -22.74
CA SER A 311 34.72 17.80 -22.12
C SER A 311 35.80 17.28 -23.08
N GLY A 312 35.83 17.73 -24.35
CA GLY A 312 36.83 17.38 -25.35
C GLY A 312 36.55 16.08 -26.09
N PHE A 313 35.29 15.61 -26.11
CA PHE A 313 34.88 14.42 -26.84
C PHE A 313 34.15 14.79 -28.13
N ASP A 314 34.34 13.95 -29.18
CA ASP A 314 33.78 14.19 -30.52
C ASP A 314 32.27 13.99 -30.59
N SER A 315 31.69 13.20 -29.67
CA SER A 315 30.24 12.95 -29.58
C SER A 315 29.84 12.49 -28.18
N ARG A 316 28.52 12.62 -27.93
CA ARG A 316 27.91 12.10 -26.71
C ARG A 316 28.13 10.59 -26.53
N GLU A 317 28.05 9.80 -27.60
CA GLU A 317 28.24 8.35 -27.56
C GLU A 317 29.65 7.99 -27.10
N VAL A 318 30.68 8.68 -27.60
CA VAL A 318 32.08 8.49 -27.20
C VAL A 318 32.27 8.90 -25.73
N PHE A 319 31.67 10.00 -25.32
CA PHE A 319 31.72 10.47 -23.93
C PHE A 319 31.04 9.47 -22.95
N ILE A 320 29.87 8.98 -23.32
CA ILE A 320 29.16 7.96 -22.51
C ILE A 320 29.98 6.68 -22.38
N GLU A 321 30.60 6.22 -23.48
CA GLU A 321 31.45 5.02 -23.44
C GLU A 321 32.68 5.25 -22.55
N HIS A 322 33.31 6.41 -22.62
CA HIS A 322 34.37 6.79 -21.69
C HIS A 322 33.90 6.74 -20.24
N LEU A 323 32.76 7.33 -19.92
CA LEU A 323 32.19 7.30 -18.55
C LEU A 323 31.89 5.86 -18.05
N ARG A 324 31.55 4.96 -18.96
CA ARG A 324 31.24 3.55 -18.61
C ARG A 324 32.48 2.68 -18.42
N THR A 325 33.58 2.99 -19.08
CA THR A 325 34.74 2.10 -19.19
C THR A 325 35.98 2.60 -18.47
N ASP A 326 36.10 3.90 -18.17
CA ASP A 326 37.27 4.46 -17.51
C ASP A 326 37.24 4.14 -15.99
N PRO A 327 38.24 3.43 -15.47
CA PRO A 327 38.31 3.01 -14.06
C PRO A 327 38.28 4.17 -13.05
N GLN A 328 38.56 5.42 -13.47
CA GLN A 328 38.51 6.58 -12.57
C GLN A 328 37.11 6.85 -12.00
N TYR A 329 36.06 6.31 -12.62
CA TYR A 329 34.66 6.52 -12.23
C TYR A 329 34.07 5.37 -11.40
N TYR A 330 34.88 4.30 -11.09
CA TYR A 330 34.44 3.11 -10.37
C TYR A 330 35.37 2.73 -9.20
#